data_c8f6efc761fda77cb922fc21664fcf85
#
_entry.id   c8f6efc761fda77cb922fc21664fcf85
#
_cell.length_a   1.000
_cell.length_b   1.000
_cell.length_c   1.000
_cell.angle_alpha   90.00
_cell.angle_beta   90.00
_cell.angle_gamma   90.00
#
_symmetry.space_group_name_H-M   'P 1'
#
loop_
_entity.id
_entity.type
_entity.pdbx_description
1 polymer ?
#
loop_
_entity_poly.entity_id
_entity_poly.type
_entity_poly.pdbx_seq_one_letter_code
_entity_poly.pdbx_strand_id
1 'polypeptide(L)'
;MKGHAERFDTLVEDTAFALVFGPKRKAGPAYSIQHMRLATEEGGLGLKSLTANLEATYLSAWNDTMREAVECRLPPAALAFMQADNLSRHEGAFRLQSTMSKVKDNLKELEVRRRELNGNNDLVEAEARSQQHNCPVRVAHLGHSDRKLQQRMTRKMDRLRYYQLIQHIKQSRPLENTRDYLLAKMCELKAPGTGNWLKALPTSSRFSIPQDEFRTVIAIHMLLTHPLIMNLLGLRKEQWHGCLCQLGGDRLLSEDHMAGCNSGGHIIKRHDDVVMQLTEVARHLGTAVIREPRGLLRGYGQGGPDLMFRPANSNRKIVIDVAVASSVQGRNLERQAKPLVKAKAAADRKWRENHFRMPRHCDFKAVTFQATGGMSAQAQQMLKRLPQERLPEHLRVETHYETCDYRSFYTVAVAVAIARGTAENFLELAYRIKRNKPGGVLQE
;
A
#
# COMPACT_ATOMS: atom_id res chain seq x y z
N MET A 1 -4.45 6.45 -31.55
CA MET A 1 -4.54 6.51 -30.08
C MET A 1 -3.70 5.44 -29.38
N LYS A 2 -3.78 4.16 -29.78
CA LYS A 2 -3.02 3.07 -29.11
C LYS A 2 -1.51 3.33 -29.05
N GLY A 3 -0.88 3.71 -30.18
CA GLY A 3 0.56 4.00 -30.20
C GLY A 3 1.01 5.17 -29.33
N HIS A 4 0.15 6.18 -29.10
CA HIS A 4 0.45 7.26 -28.17
C HIS A 4 0.34 6.79 -26.71
N ALA A 5 -0.65 5.94 -26.40
CA ALA A 5 -0.78 5.35 -25.06
C ALA A 5 0.42 4.44 -24.74
N GLU A 6 0.89 3.64 -25.69
CA GLU A 6 2.09 2.80 -25.54
C GLU A 6 3.35 3.63 -25.29
N ARG A 7 3.54 4.73 -26.01
CA ARG A 7 4.67 5.65 -25.79
C ARG A 7 4.61 6.30 -24.40
N PHE A 8 3.42 6.74 -23.98
CA PHE A 8 3.23 7.30 -22.66
C PHE A 8 3.54 6.28 -21.56
N ASP A 9 3.04 5.06 -21.69
CA ASP A 9 3.28 3.97 -20.76
C ASP A 9 4.79 3.68 -20.63
N THR A 10 5.52 3.65 -21.74
CA THR A 10 6.98 3.48 -21.75
C THR A 10 7.68 4.64 -21.03
N LEU A 11 7.28 5.88 -21.30
CA LEU A 11 7.86 7.04 -20.63
C LEU A 11 7.66 7.01 -19.10
N VAL A 12 6.47 6.61 -18.64
CA VAL A 12 6.18 6.46 -17.21
C VAL A 12 7.07 5.40 -16.58
N GLU A 13 7.26 4.26 -17.26
CA GLU A 13 8.14 3.18 -16.79
C GLU A 13 9.59 3.65 -16.70
N ASP A 14 10.12 4.23 -17.76
CA ASP A 14 11.48 4.73 -17.82
C ASP A 14 11.74 5.78 -16.72
N THR A 15 10.77 6.68 -16.51
CA THR A 15 10.85 7.70 -15.44
C THR A 15 10.85 7.05 -14.06
N ALA A 16 9.96 6.09 -13.80
CA ALA A 16 9.91 5.39 -12.52
C ALA A 16 11.21 4.64 -12.23
N PHE A 17 11.78 3.96 -13.23
CA PHE A 17 13.07 3.30 -13.08
C PHE A 17 14.23 4.29 -12.94
N ALA A 18 14.22 5.40 -13.66
CA ALA A 18 15.23 6.44 -13.55
C ALA A 18 15.23 7.10 -12.16
N LEU A 19 14.08 7.28 -11.54
CA LEU A 19 13.95 7.76 -10.15
C LEU A 19 14.64 6.83 -9.15
N VAL A 20 14.53 5.51 -9.33
CA VAL A 20 15.12 4.51 -8.42
C VAL A 20 16.59 4.27 -8.74
N PHE A 21 16.92 4.06 -10.01
CA PHE A 21 18.22 3.54 -10.44
C PHE A 21 19.13 4.59 -11.09
N GLY A 22 18.63 5.81 -11.34
CA GLY A 22 19.31 6.80 -12.16
C GLY A 22 19.16 6.53 -13.67
N PRO A 23 19.56 7.51 -14.52
CA PRO A 23 19.22 7.54 -15.95
C PRO A 23 19.88 6.44 -16.82
N LYS A 24 20.84 5.71 -16.29
CA LYS A 24 21.64 4.73 -17.06
C LYS A 24 21.09 3.30 -17.05
N ARG A 25 20.08 2.98 -16.22
CA ARG A 25 19.58 1.61 -16.10
C ARG A 25 18.29 1.44 -16.88
N LYS A 26 18.30 0.55 -17.87
CA LYS A 26 17.13 0.13 -18.63
C LYS A 26 16.45 -1.03 -17.90
N ALA A 27 15.14 -0.94 -17.79
CA ALA A 27 14.19 -1.97 -17.37
C ALA A 27 14.55 -2.84 -16.11
N GLY A 28 13.61 -2.91 -15.19
CA GLY A 28 13.62 -3.86 -14.08
C GLY A 28 12.99 -5.20 -14.48
N PRO A 29 12.87 -6.15 -13.53
CA PRO A 29 12.17 -7.40 -13.75
C PRO A 29 10.72 -7.15 -14.19
N ALA A 30 10.19 -7.99 -15.10
CA ALA A 30 8.83 -7.84 -15.63
C ALA A 30 7.76 -7.79 -14.52
N TYR A 31 7.94 -8.55 -13.44
CA TYR A 31 7.01 -8.52 -12.30
C TYR A 31 7.01 -7.18 -11.57
N SER A 32 8.13 -6.45 -11.52
CA SER A 32 8.19 -5.12 -10.91
C SER A 32 7.45 -4.08 -11.74
N ILE A 33 7.54 -4.16 -13.08
CA ILE A 33 6.77 -3.31 -13.99
C ILE A 33 5.27 -3.56 -13.80
N GLN A 34 4.86 -4.83 -13.80
CA GLN A 34 3.47 -5.18 -13.55
C GLN A 34 3.00 -4.72 -12.18
N HIS A 35 3.83 -4.87 -11.16
CA HIS A 35 3.54 -4.46 -9.79
C HIS A 35 3.35 -2.94 -9.65
N MET A 36 4.25 -2.11 -10.22
CA MET A 36 4.12 -0.66 -10.12
C MET A 36 2.84 -0.12 -10.77
N ARG A 37 2.29 -0.83 -11.76
CA ARG A 37 1.05 -0.48 -12.45
C ARG A 37 -0.22 -0.84 -11.70
N LEU A 38 -0.14 -1.70 -10.66
CA LEU A 38 -1.28 -1.99 -9.81
C LEU A 38 -1.72 -0.74 -9.04
N ALA A 39 -3.02 -0.67 -8.73
CA ALA A 39 -3.53 0.33 -7.80
C ALA A 39 -2.83 0.22 -6.44
N THR A 40 -2.73 1.33 -5.72
CA THR A 40 -2.16 1.35 -4.36
C THR A 40 -2.94 0.47 -3.39
N GLU A 41 -4.23 0.29 -3.61
CA GLU A 41 -5.11 -0.63 -2.86
C GLU A 41 -4.76 -2.11 -3.10
N GLU A 42 -4.16 -2.43 -4.25
CA GLU A 42 -3.65 -3.76 -4.60
C GLU A 42 -2.13 -3.89 -4.35
N GLY A 43 -1.55 -2.94 -3.64
CA GLY A 43 -0.15 -2.94 -3.25
C GLY A 43 0.83 -2.34 -4.26
N GLY A 44 0.35 -1.78 -5.37
CA GLY A 44 1.18 -1.12 -6.39
C GLY A 44 1.47 0.34 -6.11
N LEU A 45 2.12 1.02 -7.07
CA LEU A 45 2.38 2.46 -7.01
C LEU A 45 1.24 3.31 -7.59
N GLY A 46 0.23 2.70 -8.20
CA GLY A 46 -0.88 3.41 -8.85
C GLY A 46 -0.52 4.04 -10.20
N LEU A 47 0.64 3.72 -10.78
CA LEU A 47 1.07 4.20 -12.09
C LEU A 47 0.32 3.46 -13.21
N LYS A 48 -0.93 3.85 -13.41
CA LYS A 48 -1.83 3.15 -14.32
C LYS A 48 -1.39 3.24 -15.77
N SER A 49 -1.40 2.09 -16.45
CA SER A 49 -1.18 2.03 -17.89
C SER A 49 -2.38 2.63 -18.64
N LEU A 50 -2.14 3.59 -19.51
CA LEU A 50 -3.16 4.12 -20.41
C LEU A 50 -3.64 3.05 -21.38
N THR A 51 -2.71 2.31 -21.97
CA THR A 51 -3.01 1.23 -22.93
C THR A 51 -3.96 0.20 -22.30
N ALA A 52 -3.67 -0.21 -21.06
CA ALA A 52 -4.44 -1.23 -20.38
C ALA A 52 -5.81 -0.74 -19.85
N ASN A 53 -6.04 0.57 -19.79
CA ASN A 53 -7.31 1.15 -19.35
C ASN A 53 -8.14 1.77 -20.49
N LEU A 54 -7.64 1.72 -21.74
CA LEU A 54 -8.34 2.33 -22.91
C LEU A 54 -9.77 1.83 -23.02
N GLU A 55 -10.01 0.53 -22.90
CA GLU A 55 -11.34 -0.07 -23.03
C GLU A 55 -12.29 0.41 -21.94
N ALA A 56 -11.82 0.42 -20.67
CA ALA A 56 -12.63 0.89 -19.55
C ALA A 56 -12.98 2.37 -19.66
N THR A 57 -12.02 3.19 -20.09
CA THR A 57 -12.22 4.63 -20.31
C THR A 57 -13.18 4.89 -21.46
N TYR A 58 -13.03 4.17 -22.55
CA TYR A 58 -13.90 4.29 -23.72
C TYR A 58 -15.35 3.93 -23.39
N LEU A 59 -15.58 2.81 -22.70
CA LEU A 59 -16.93 2.41 -22.26
C LEU A 59 -17.53 3.40 -21.27
N SER A 60 -16.73 3.97 -20.38
CA SER A 60 -17.21 4.97 -19.45
C SER A 60 -17.64 6.25 -20.16
N ALA A 61 -16.83 6.71 -21.12
CA ALA A 61 -17.20 7.89 -21.93
C ALA A 61 -18.53 7.67 -22.68
N TRP A 62 -18.73 6.50 -23.28
CA TRP A 62 -20.00 6.14 -23.89
C TRP A 62 -21.15 6.10 -22.90
N ASN A 63 -20.96 5.51 -21.73
CA ASN A 63 -21.98 5.48 -20.70
C ASN A 63 -22.39 6.89 -20.23
N ASP A 64 -21.42 7.78 -20.06
CA ASP A 64 -21.66 9.15 -19.62
C ASP A 64 -22.38 9.94 -20.73
N THR A 65 -21.97 9.80 -21.99
CA THR A 65 -22.64 10.38 -23.16
C THR A 65 -24.08 9.90 -23.29
N MET A 66 -24.32 8.59 -23.16
CA MET A 66 -25.67 8.03 -23.23
C MET A 66 -26.57 8.52 -22.09
N ARG A 67 -26.03 8.63 -20.88
CA ARG A 67 -26.76 9.17 -19.74
C ARG A 67 -27.14 10.63 -19.98
N GLU A 68 -26.19 11.44 -20.44
CA GLU A 68 -26.46 12.86 -20.77
C GLU A 68 -27.49 13.00 -21.85
N ALA A 69 -27.45 12.15 -22.89
CA ALA A 69 -28.46 12.10 -23.93
C ALA A 69 -29.85 11.76 -23.39
N VAL A 70 -29.97 10.84 -22.43
CA VAL A 70 -31.24 10.51 -21.75
C VAL A 70 -31.68 11.65 -20.86
N GLU A 71 -30.79 12.25 -20.06
CA GLU A 71 -31.09 13.38 -19.16
C GLU A 71 -31.50 14.62 -19.94
N CYS A 72 -30.90 14.88 -21.10
CA CYS A 72 -31.26 16.01 -22.00
C CYS A 72 -32.53 15.76 -22.83
N ARG A 73 -33.23 14.66 -22.60
CA ARG A 73 -34.50 14.32 -23.29
C ARG A 73 -34.39 14.35 -24.83
N LEU A 74 -33.33 13.72 -25.35
CA LEU A 74 -33.24 13.55 -26.81
C LEU A 74 -34.51 12.85 -27.37
N PRO A 75 -34.89 13.15 -28.63
CA PRO A 75 -36.00 12.48 -29.24
C PRO A 75 -35.90 10.96 -29.15
N PRO A 76 -37.01 10.24 -28.88
CA PRO A 76 -37.01 8.78 -28.75
C PRO A 76 -36.36 8.05 -29.91
N ALA A 77 -36.48 8.56 -31.13
CA ALA A 77 -35.82 8.01 -32.31
C ALA A 77 -34.30 8.12 -32.25
N ALA A 78 -33.73 9.22 -31.73
CA ALA A 78 -32.29 9.38 -31.54
C ALA A 78 -31.77 8.47 -30.42
N LEU A 79 -32.50 8.33 -29.32
CA LEU A 79 -32.17 7.39 -28.24
C LEU A 79 -32.26 5.94 -28.74
N ALA A 80 -33.30 5.58 -29.49
CA ALA A 80 -33.41 4.25 -30.08
C ALA A 80 -32.29 3.96 -31.08
N PHE A 81 -31.84 4.94 -31.86
CA PHE A 81 -30.67 4.80 -32.75
C PHE A 81 -29.40 4.59 -31.97
N MET A 82 -29.16 5.33 -30.89
CA MET A 82 -27.98 5.20 -30.03
C MET A 82 -27.98 3.88 -29.24
N GLN A 83 -29.13 3.32 -28.94
CA GLN A 83 -29.30 2.05 -28.18
C GLN A 83 -29.41 0.82 -29.08
N ALA A 84 -29.70 0.99 -30.38
CA ALA A 84 -29.94 -0.12 -31.27
C ALA A 84 -28.67 -0.93 -31.52
N ASP A 85 -28.81 -2.26 -31.49
CA ASP A 85 -27.76 -3.21 -31.93
C ASP A 85 -27.40 -3.00 -33.42
N ASN A 86 -28.21 -2.22 -34.18
CA ASN A 86 -27.98 -1.83 -35.56
C ASN A 86 -26.83 -0.83 -35.80
N LEU A 87 -26.18 -0.36 -34.76
CA LEU A 87 -24.88 0.38 -34.85
C LEU A 87 -23.78 -0.46 -35.49
N SER A 88 -24.03 -1.73 -35.82
CA SER A 88 -23.06 -2.64 -36.44
C SER A 88 -22.52 -2.16 -37.81
N ARG A 89 -23.19 -1.19 -38.45
CA ARG A 89 -22.74 -0.63 -39.76
C ARG A 89 -21.84 0.60 -39.65
N HIS A 90 -21.65 1.13 -38.41
CA HIS A 90 -20.76 2.26 -38.18
C HIS A 90 -19.50 1.82 -37.45
N GLU A 91 -18.35 2.32 -37.89
CA GLU A 91 -17.02 1.99 -37.33
C GLU A 91 -16.96 2.23 -35.80
N GLY A 92 -17.64 3.25 -35.29
CA GLY A 92 -17.73 3.53 -33.87
C GLY A 92 -18.48 2.46 -33.08
N ALA A 93 -19.53 1.87 -33.64
CA ALA A 93 -20.30 0.81 -33.00
C ALA A 93 -19.55 -0.54 -32.98
N PHE A 94 -18.85 -0.85 -34.05
CA PHE A 94 -17.97 -2.03 -34.09
C PHE A 94 -16.88 -1.95 -33.01
N ARG A 95 -16.29 -0.77 -32.81
CA ARG A 95 -15.33 -0.53 -31.72
C ARG A 95 -15.99 -0.71 -30.36
N LEU A 96 -17.19 -0.21 -30.16
CA LEU A 96 -17.92 -0.34 -28.88
C LEU A 96 -18.21 -1.82 -28.57
N GLN A 97 -18.73 -2.61 -29.53
CA GLN A 97 -18.99 -4.04 -29.36
C GLN A 97 -17.70 -4.81 -29.10
N SER A 98 -16.63 -4.54 -29.85
CA SER A 98 -15.31 -5.15 -29.65
C SER A 98 -14.76 -4.84 -28.26
N THR A 99 -14.89 -3.60 -27.79
CA THR A 99 -14.45 -3.18 -26.46
C THR A 99 -15.29 -3.85 -25.37
N MET A 100 -16.60 -3.93 -25.56
CA MET A 100 -17.50 -4.64 -24.60
C MET A 100 -17.18 -6.13 -24.51
N SER A 101 -16.89 -6.78 -25.65
CA SER A 101 -16.47 -8.19 -25.68
C SER A 101 -15.19 -8.39 -24.89
N LYS A 102 -14.16 -7.60 -25.14
CA LYS A 102 -12.88 -7.65 -24.40
C LYS A 102 -13.07 -7.47 -22.90
N VAL A 103 -13.86 -6.48 -22.48
CA VAL A 103 -14.15 -6.27 -21.06
C VAL A 103 -14.88 -7.45 -20.45
N LYS A 104 -15.84 -8.03 -21.18
CA LYS A 104 -16.57 -9.23 -20.75
C LYS A 104 -15.64 -10.42 -20.60
N ASP A 105 -14.72 -10.64 -21.55
CA ASP A 105 -13.75 -11.73 -21.50
C ASP A 105 -12.76 -11.55 -20.35
N ASN A 106 -12.28 -10.34 -20.12
CA ASN A 106 -11.44 -9.99 -18.95
C ASN A 106 -12.17 -10.23 -17.63
N LEU A 107 -13.47 -9.92 -17.55
CA LEU A 107 -14.28 -10.17 -16.35
C LEU A 107 -14.53 -11.66 -16.13
N LYS A 108 -14.72 -12.47 -17.18
CA LYS A 108 -14.80 -13.92 -17.10
C LYS A 108 -13.47 -14.51 -16.63
N GLU A 109 -12.36 -14.06 -17.19
CA GLU A 109 -11.02 -14.48 -16.76
C GLU A 109 -10.81 -14.17 -15.27
N LEU A 110 -11.21 -12.97 -14.80
CA LEU A 110 -11.15 -12.62 -13.39
C LEU A 110 -11.91 -13.63 -12.51
N GLU A 111 -13.09 -14.05 -12.94
CA GLU A 111 -13.91 -15.03 -12.21
C GLU A 111 -13.26 -16.42 -12.16
N VAL A 112 -12.70 -16.89 -13.30
CA VAL A 112 -11.96 -18.15 -13.37
C VAL A 112 -10.73 -18.10 -12.46
N ARG A 113 -9.90 -17.07 -12.58
CA ARG A 113 -8.70 -16.89 -11.76
C ARG A 113 -9.00 -16.79 -10.27
N ARG A 114 -10.11 -16.15 -9.93
CA ARG A 114 -10.60 -16.10 -8.56
C ARG A 114 -10.93 -17.49 -8.02
N ARG A 115 -11.61 -18.34 -8.80
CA ARG A 115 -11.94 -19.72 -8.41
C ARG A 115 -10.67 -20.56 -8.23
N GLU A 116 -9.70 -20.44 -9.12
CA GLU A 116 -8.43 -21.16 -9.04
C GLU A 116 -7.60 -20.80 -7.78
N LEU A 117 -7.64 -19.54 -7.34
CA LEU A 117 -6.93 -19.08 -6.15
C LEU A 117 -7.67 -19.41 -4.84
N ASN A 118 -8.98 -19.65 -4.92
CA ASN A 118 -9.86 -19.88 -3.78
C ASN A 118 -9.86 -21.34 -3.27
N GLY A 119 -9.02 -22.20 -3.75
CA GLY A 119 -8.81 -23.51 -3.15
C GLY A 119 -8.44 -23.48 -1.66
N ASN A 120 -8.24 -22.26 -1.11
CA ASN A 120 -8.06 -21.96 0.32
C ASN A 120 -9.10 -20.91 0.77
N ASN A 121 -10.11 -21.36 1.49
CA ASN A 121 -11.41 -20.72 1.74
C ASN A 121 -11.49 -19.41 2.54
N ASP A 122 -10.42 -18.86 3.11
CA ASP A 122 -10.56 -17.84 4.16
C ASP A 122 -10.58 -16.35 3.73
N LEU A 123 -10.26 -16.05 2.47
CA LEU A 123 -10.25 -14.65 1.97
C LEU A 123 -11.50 -14.27 1.16
N VAL A 124 -12.40 -15.20 0.92
CA VAL A 124 -13.45 -15.14 -0.10
C VAL A 124 -14.76 -14.56 0.38
N GLU A 125 -15.13 -14.79 1.64
CA GLU A 125 -16.47 -14.37 2.12
C GLU A 125 -16.61 -12.84 2.24
N ALA A 126 -15.56 -12.12 2.57
CA ALA A 126 -15.62 -10.67 2.65
C ALA A 126 -15.70 -9.98 1.27
N GLU A 127 -15.13 -10.60 0.23
CA GLU A 127 -15.18 -10.08 -1.14
C GLU A 127 -16.47 -10.48 -1.90
N ALA A 128 -17.08 -11.62 -1.57
CA ALA A 128 -18.30 -12.09 -2.22
C ALA A 128 -19.49 -11.15 -2.03
N ARG A 129 -19.58 -10.47 -0.89
CA ARG A 129 -20.66 -9.52 -0.58
C ARG A 129 -20.58 -8.19 -1.36
N SER A 130 -19.43 -7.85 -1.95
CA SER A 130 -19.28 -6.62 -2.75
C SER A 130 -19.62 -6.79 -4.25
N GLN A 131 -20.04 -7.98 -4.68
CA GLN A 131 -20.05 -8.35 -6.11
C GLN A 131 -21.40 -8.31 -6.80
N GLN A 132 -22.46 -7.85 -6.18
CA GLN A 132 -23.76 -7.68 -6.84
C GLN A 132 -23.85 -6.42 -7.72
N HIS A 133 -22.73 -5.87 -8.19
CA HIS A 133 -22.79 -4.68 -9.05
C HIS A 133 -22.70 -5.07 -10.52
N ASN A 134 -23.82 -4.92 -11.20
CA ASN A 134 -23.99 -5.12 -12.62
C ASN A 134 -23.02 -4.25 -13.44
N CYS A 135 -22.04 -4.88 -14.09
CA CYS A 135 -21.33 -4.25 -15.19
C CYS A 135 -22.27 -4.30 -16.41
N PRO A 136 -22.44 -3.20 -17.15
CA PRO A 136 -23.28 -3.22 -18.35
C PRO A 136 -22.68 -4.24 -19.35
N VAL A 137 -23.45 -5.29 -19.61
CA VAL A 137 -23.06 -6.40 -20.50
C VAL A 137 -23.60 -6.18 -21.91
N ARG A 138 -24.52 -5.22 -22.07
CA ARG A 138 -25.16 -4.87 -23.36
C ARG A 138 -25.17 -3.37 -23.53
N VAL A 139 -25.14 -2.90 -24.78
CA VAL A 139 -25.24 -1.46 -25.13
C VAL A 139 -26.50 -0.84 -24.54
N ALA A 140 -27.62 -1.58 -24.51
CA ALA A 140 -28.89 -1.14 -23.93
C ALA A 140 -28.81 -0.80 -22.41
N HIS A 141 -27.76 -1.22 -21.71
CA HIS A 141 -27.55 -0.91 -20.30
C HIS A 141 -26.66 0.33 -20.08
N LEU A 142 -26.09 0.89 -21.14
CA LEU A 142 -25.35 2.15 -21.05
C LEU A 142 -26.34 3.30 -20.80
N GLY A 143 -25.91 4.27 -20.03
CA GLY A 143 -26.78 5.39 -19.62
C GLY A 143 -27.60 5.13 -18.37
N HIS A 144 -27.91 3.87 -18.04
CA HIS A 144 -28.59 3.47 -16.79
C HIS A 144 -27.63 3.01 -15.69
N SER A 145 -26.34 2.95 -15.98
CA SER A 145 -25.34 2.54 -15.02
C SER A 145 -24.86 3.72 -14.15
N ASP A 146 -24.41 3.37 -12.95
CA ASP A 146 -23.89 4.31 -11.96
C ASP A 146 -22.79 5.23 -12.52
N ARG A 147 -22.77 6.50 -12.08
CA ARG A 147 -21.77 7.54 -12.40
C ARG A 147 -20.31 7.12 -12.14
N LYS A 148 -20.09 6.01 -11.40
CA LYS A 148 -18.75 5.49 -11.08
C LYS A 148 -18.33 4.28 -11.92
N LEU A 149 -18.93 4.08 -13.11
CA LEU A 149 -18.66 2.91 -13.95
C LEU A 149 -17.15 2.73 -14.22
N GLN A 150 -16.47 3.79 -14.67
CA GLN A 150 -15.03 3.74 -14.94
C GLN A 150 -14.24 3.28 -13.71
N GLN A 151 -14.53 3.84 -12.54
CA GLN A 151 -13.84 3.50 -11.31
C GLN A 151 -14.06 2.02 -10.94
N ARG A 152 -15.29 1.51 -11.10
CA ARG A 152 -15.60 0.11 -10.83
C ARG A 152 -14.91 -0.85 -11.78
N MET A 153 -14.92 -0.53 -13.09
CA MET A 153 -14.24 -1.32 -14.10
C MET A 153 -12.74 -1.32 -13.89
N THR A 154 -12.13 -0.16 -13.65
CA THR A 154 -10.70 -0.05 -13.38
C THR A 154 -10.30 -0.86 -12.15
N ARG A 155 -11.08 -0.82 -11.06
CA ARG A 155 -10.82 -1.66 -9.87
C ARG A 155 -10.87 -3.15 -10.16
N LYS A 156 -11.84 -3.60 -10.98
CA LYS A 156 -11.93 -5.01 -11.39
C LYS A 156 -10.71 -5.42 -12.24
N MET A 157 -10.30 -4.56 -13.17
CA MET A 157 -9.10 -4.79 -13.98
C MET A 157 -7.80 -4.80 -13.15
N ASP A 158 -7.68 -3.92 -12.16
CA ASP A 158 -6.52 -3.91 -11.25
C ASP A 158 -6.45 -5.22 -10.42
N ARG A 159 -7.59 -5.74 -9.97
CA ARG A 159 -7.65 -7.06 -9.31
C ARG A 159 -7.25 -8.20 -10.24
N LEU A 160 -7.72 -8.19 -11.50
CA LEU A 160 -7.30 -9.18 -12.49
C LEU A 160 -5.79 -9.16 -12.69
N ARG A 161 -5.20 -7.98 -12.85
CA ARG A 161 -3.75 -7.81 -12.99
C ARG A 161 -3.00 -8.30 -11.76
N TYR A 162 -3.50 -8.04 -10.57
CA TYR A 162 -2.93 -8.59 -9.33
C TYR A 162 -2.90 -10.12 -9.35
N TYR A 163 -4.01 -10.77 -9.72
CA TYR A 163 -4.05 -12.23 -9.83
C TYR A 163 -3.13 -12.78 -10.92
N GLN A 164 -3.06 -12.12 -12.08
CA GLN A 164 -2.12 -12.48 -13.14
C GLN A 164 -0.66 -12.36 -12.68
N LEU A 165 -0.33 -11.33 -11.92
CA LEU A 165 1.00 -11.16 -11.35
C LEU A 165 1.32 -12.26 -10.33
N ILE A 166 0.40 -12.59 -9.43
CA ILE A 166 0.56 -13.71 -8.48
C ILE A 166 0.81 -15.03 -9.21
N GLN A 167 0.07 -15.30 -10.28
CA GLN A 167 0.27 -16.51 -11.08
C GLN A 167 1.61 -16.49 -11.82
N HIS A 168 1.97 -15.34 -12.41
CA HIS A 168 3.27 -15.17 -13.04
C HIS A 168 4.41 -15.49 -12.06
N ILE A 169 4.35 -14.97 -10.82
CA ILE A 169 5.32 -15.27 -9.78
C ILE A 169 5.32 -16.78 -9.44
N LYS A 170 4.17 -17.44 -9.36
CA LYS A 170 4.09 -18.89 -9.10
C LYS A 170 4.66 -19.74 -10.22
N GLN A 171 4.49 -19.33 -11.46
CA GLN A 171 4.91 -20.08 -12.65
C GLN A 171 6.37 -19.79 -13.06
N SER A 172 6.85 -18.57 -12.84
CA SER A 172 8.25 -18.20 -13.09
C SER A 172 9.12 -18.91 -12.07
N ARG A 173 9.65 -20.06 -12.38
CA ARG A 173 10.44 -20.94 -11.50
C ARG A 173 11.63 -20.25 -10.80
N PRO A 174 11.46 -19.20 -9.98
CA PRO A 174 12.51 -18.72 -9.11
C PRO A 174 12.80 -19.81 -8.08
N LEU A 175 13.95 -19.74 -7.43
CA LEU A 175 14.23 -20.55 -6.26
C LEU A 175 13.02 -20.47 -5.30
N GLU A 176 12.61 -21.60 -4.73
CA GLU A 176 11.40 -21.72 -3.91
C GLU A 176 11.30 -20.63 -2.83
N ASN A 177 12.38 -20.39 -2.11
CA ASN A 177 12.46 -19.33 -1.10
C ASN A 177 12.20 -17.92 -1.66
N THR A 178 12.62 -17.65 -2.91
CA THR A 178 12.39 -16.35 -3.57
C THR A 178 10.95 -16.20 -3.97
N ARG A 179 10.32 -17.25 -4.47
CA ARG A 179 8.90 -17.27 -4.83
C ARG A 179 8.03 -16.99 -3.62
N ASP A 180 8.24 -17.72 -2.54
CA ASP A 180 7.46 -17.59 -1.32
C ASP A 180 7.65 -16.23 -0.65
N TYR A 181 8.87 -15.69 -0.71
CA TYR A 181 9.15 -14.32 -0.29
C TYR A 181 8.34 -13.29 -1.11
N LEU A 182 8.36 -13.39 -2.44
CA LEU A 182 7.61 -12.47 -3.32
C LEU A 182 6.11 -12.56 -3.06
N LEU A 183 5.56 -13.75 -2.90
CA LEU A 183 4.14 -13.95 -2.60
C LEU A 183 3.76 -13.37 -1.23
N ALA A 184 4.56 -13.63 -0.20
CA ALA A 184 4.33 -13.06 1.13
C ALA A 184 4.42 -11.54 1.10
N LYS A 185 5.37 -10.97 0.36
CA LYS A 185 5.55 -9.53 0.20
C LYS A 185 4.39 -8.88 -0.55
N MET A 186 3.91 -9.50 -1.62
CA MET A 186 2.71 -9.02 -2.33
C MET A 186 1.48 -8.96 -1.42
N CYS A 187 1.29 -9.96 -0.56
CA CYS A 187 0.21 -9.95 0.43
C CYS A 187 0.40 -8.84 1.48
N GLU A 188 1.64 -8.59 1.91
CA GLU A 188 1.97 -7.51 2.84
C GLU A 188 1.67 -6.14 2.22
N LEU A 189 2.09 -5.91 0.98
CA LEU A 189 1.91 -4.64 0.28
C LEU A 189 0.44 -4.33 -0.02
N LYS A 190 -0.42 -5.34 -0.09
CA LYS A 190 -1.88 -5.19 -0.21
C LYS A 190 -2.56 -4.83 1.13
N ALA A 191 -1.83 -4.80 2.24
CA ALA A 191 -2.40 -4.48 3.55
C ALA A 191 -2.95 -3.05 3.59
N PRO A 192 -4.09 -2.82 4.29
CA PRO A 192 -4.64 -1.49 4.42
C PRO A 192 -3.64 -0.48 4.97
N GLY A 193 -3.48 0.64 4.29
CA GLY A 193 -2.57 1.73 4.70
C GLY A 193 -1.20 1.72 4.05
N THR A 194 -0.75 0.61 3.46
CA THR A 194 0.61 0.45 2.91
C THR A 194 0.98 1.52 1.88
N GLY A 195 0.07 1.88 0.98
CA GLY A 195 0.32 2.89 -0.06
C GLY A 195 0.00 4.34 0.33
N ASN A 196 -0.38 4.62 1.59
CA ASN A 196 -0.84 5.97 1.96
C ASN A 196 0.26 7.03 1.90
N TRP A 197 1.52 6.67 2.09
CA TRP A 197 2.66 7.59 1.95
C TRP A 197 2.82 8.15 0.52
N LEU A 198 2.34 7.43 -0.51
CA LEU A 198 2.32 7.89 -1.92
C LEU A 198 1.37 9.07 -2.14
N LYS A 199 0.46 9.34 -1.20
CA LYS A 199 -0.46 10.47 -1.24
C LYS A 199 0.13 11.74 -0.65
N ALA A 200 1.32 11.67 -0.06
CA ALA A 200 2.00 12.82 0.52
C ALA A 200 2.55 13.72 -0.58
N LEU A 201 2.28 15.03 -0.48
CA LEU A 201 3.05 16.04 -1.20
C LEU A 201 4.17 16.53 -0.28
N PRO A 202 5.40 16.67 -0.75
CA PRO A 202 6.55 17.09 0.05
C PRO A 202 6.54 18.62 0.33
N THR A 203 5.41 19.12 0.82
CA THR A 203 5.19 20.55 1.06
C THR A 203 5.71 21.02 2.43
N SER A 204 5.93 20.07 3.34
CA SER A 204 6.51 20.33 4.67
C SER A 204 7.41 19.18 5.10
N SER A 205 8.22 19.40 6.15
CA SER A 205 9.10 18.37 6.71
C SER A 205 8.33 17.13 7.19
N ARG A 206 7.07 17.29 7.57
CA ARG A 206 6.17 16.18 7.99
C ARG A 206 5.87 15.22 6.85
N PHE A 207 5.69 15.74 5.63
CA PHE A 207 5.30 14.97 4.44
C PHE A 207 6.46 14.75 3.46
N SER A 208 7.63 15.32 3.73
CA SER A 208 8.81 15.14 2.90
C SER A 208 9.56 13.86 3.27
N ILE A 209 9.92 13.11 2.26
CA ILE A 209 10.86 11.99 2.36
C ILE A 209 12.10 12.40 1.57
N PRO A 210 13.29 12.48 2.19
CA PRO A 210 14.53 12.80 1.50
C PRO A 210 14.80 11.87 0.33
N GLN A 211 15.56 12.32 -0.66
CA GLN A 211 15.70 11.63 -1.95
C GLN A 211 16.18 10.18 -1.84
N ASP A 212 17.20 9.92 -1.03
CA ASP A 212 17.76 8.56 -0.90
C ASP A 212 16.83 7.63 -0.11
N GLU A 213 16.13 8.16 0.87
CA GLU A 213 15.09 7.46 1.60
C GLU A 213 13.90 7.16 0.69
N PHE A 214 13.48 8.13 -0.13
CA PHE A 214 12.41 7.94 -1.11
C PHE A 214 12.74 6.84 -2.11
N ARG A 215 13.96 6.84 -2.67
CA ARG A 215 14.46 5.77 -3.55
C ARG A 215 14.43 4.42 -2.86
N THR A 216 14.84 4.38 -1.60
CA THR A 216 14.84 3.16 -0.78
C THR A 216 13.42 2.63 -0.57
N VAL A 217 12.47 3.50 -0.18
CA VAL A 217 11.07 3.10 0.00
C VAL A 217 10.46 2.58 -1.29
N ILE A 218 10.67 3.30 -2.41
CA ILE A 218 10.19 2.85 -3.72
C ILE A 218 10.80 1.49 -4.10
N ALA A 219 12.11 1.29 -3.91
CA ALA A 219 12.76 0.03 -4.24
C ALA A 219 12.18 -1.14 -3.42
N ILE A 220 12.00 -0.95 -2.12
CA ILE A 220 11.37 -1.95 -1.23
C ILE A 220 9.93 -2.24 -1.68
N HIS A 221 9.17 -1.21 -2.02
CA HIS A 221 7.79 -1.32 -2.46
C HIS A 221 7.65 -2.02 -3.81
N MET A 222 8.54 -1.73 -4.76
CA MET A 222 8.58 -2.34 -6.09
C MET A 222 9.24 -3.74 -6.12
N LEU A 223 9.65 -4.28 -5.00
CA LEU A 223 10.38 -5.57 -4.91
C LEU A 223 11.71 -5.53 -5.68
N LEU A 224 12.38 -4.39 -5.69
CA LEU A 224 13.63 -4.17 -6.39
C LEU A 224 14.79 -4.11 -5.40
N THR A 225 15.94 -4.59 -5.82
CA THR A 225 17.18 -4.36 -5.08
C THR A 225 17.61 -2.90 -5.26
N HIS A 226 17.78 -2.19 -4.17
CA HIS A 226 18.15 -0.77 -4.19
C HIS A 226 19.57 -0.57 -4.75
N PRO A 227 19.77 0.25 -5.80
CA PRO A 227 21.08 0.38 -6.46
C PRO A 227 22.16 0.95 -5.57
N LEU A 228 21.83 1.91 -4.70
CA LEU A 228 22.80 2.47 -3.74
C LEU A 228 23.34 1.40 -2.80
N ILE A 229 22.53 0.42 -2.41
CA ILE A 229 22.95 -0.69 -1.58
C ILE A 229 23.94 -1.57 -2.33
N MET A 230 23.66 -1.88 -3.59
CA MET A 230 24.58 -2.61 -4.45
C MET A 230 25.93 -1.88 -4.56
N ASN A 231 25.88 -0.56 -4.77
CA ASN A 231 27.08 0.28 -4.86
C ASN A 231 27.79 0.42 -3.51
N LEU A 232 27.04 0.66 -2.41
CA LEU A 232 27.59 0.81 -1.07
C LEU A 232 28.26 -0.48 -0.58
N LEU A 233 27.63 -1.63 -0.82
CA LEU A 233 28.18 -2.92 -0.40
C LEU A 233 29.24 -3.45 -1.38
N GLY A 234 29.26 -2.93 -2.63
CA GLY A 234 30.14 -3.44 -3.69
C GLY A 234 29.95 -4.94 -3.96
N LEU A 235 28.79 -5.48 -3.63
CA LEU A 235 28.47 -6.89 -3.70
C LEU A 235 27.23 -7.11 -4.54
N ARG A 236 27.21 -8.23 -5.27
CA ARG A 236 25.96 -8.72 -5.84
C ARG A 236 25.07 -9.25 -4.70
N LYS A 237 23.76 -9.28 -4.93
CA LYS A 237 22.78 -9.74 -3.92
C LYS A 237 23.10 -11.14 -3.39
N GLU A 238 23.62 -12.00 -4.24
CA GLU A 238 24.03 -13.36 -3.93
C GLU A 238 25.27 -13.42 -2.98
N GLN A 239 26.00 -12.32 -2.87
CA GLN A 239 27.19 -12.18 -2.02
C GLN A 239 26.88 -11.50 -0.68
N TRP A 240 25.60 -11.20 -0.39
CA TRP A 240 25.21 -10.62 0.88
C TRP A 240 25.26 -11.68 1.98
N HIS A 241 26.38 -11.72 2.67
CA HIS A 241 26.59 -12.58 3.84
C HIS A 241 26.18 -11.82 5.10
N GLY A 242 25.54 -12.50 6.00
CA GLY A 242 25.23 -12.17 7.38
C GLY A 242 25.11 -10.70 7.79
N CYS A 243 24.13 -10.40 8.63
CA CYS A 243 23.98 -9.10 9.25
C CYS A 243 24.93 -8.95 10.45
N LEU A 244 25.34 -7.72 10.76
CA LEU A 244 26.06 -7.36 12.00
C LEU A 244 25.23 -7.56 13.27
N CYS A 245 23.94 -7.92 13.15
CA CYS A 245 23.09 -8.16 14.31
C CYS A 245 23.46 -9.48 15.00
N GLN A 246 23.53 -9.46 16.32
CA GLN A 246 23.91 -10.62 17.16
C GLN A 246 22.89 -11.78 17.12
N LEU A 247 21.82 -11.66 16.37
CA LEU A 247 20.70 -12.63 16.31
C LEU A 247 20.96 -13.84 15.39
N GLY A 248 22.23 -14.23 15.23
CA GLY A 248 22.63 -15.49 14.57
C GLY A 248 23.09 -15.31 13.12
N GLY A 249 24.28 -15.79 12.83
CA GLY A 249 25.04 -15.64 11.58
C GLY A 249 24.44 -16.21 10.30
N ASP A 250 23.25 -16.79 10.33
CA ASP A 250 22.59 -17.42 9.17
C ASP A 250 21.47 -16.56 8.54
N ARG A 251 21.28 -15.33 9.00
CA ARG A 251 20.27 -14.46 8.40
C ARG A 251 20.85 -13.73 7.21
N LEU A 252 20.48 -14.18 6.02
CA LEU A 252 20.74 -13.49 4.77
C LEU A 252 20.29 -12.02 4.89
N LEU A 253 21.18 -11.12 4.49
CA LEU A 253 20.85 -9.72 4.30
C LEU A 253 19.76 -9.63 3.22
N SER A 254 18.54 -9.32 3.62
CA SER A 254 17.44 -8.98 2.72
C SER A 254 17.01 -7.55 2.97
N GLU A 255 16.36 -6.94 2.02
CA GLU A 255 15.81 -5.59 2.16
C GLU A 255 14.91 -5.47 3.40
N ASP A 256 14.08 -6.47 3.66
CA ASP A 256 13.18 -6.49 4.81
C ASP A 256 13.92 -6.70 6.14
N HIS A 257 15.00 -7.51 6.14
CA HIS A 257 15.86 -7.61 7.31
C HIS A 257 16.50 -6.26 7.62
N MET A 258 17.08 -5.59 6.61
CA MET A 258 17.74 -4.30 6.77
C MET A 258 16.76 -3.21 7.26
N ALA A 259 15.54 -3.20 6.73
CA ALA A 259 14.48 -2.28 7.13
C ALA A 259 14.00 -2.49 8.59
N GLY A 260 14.18 -3.68 9.14
CA GLY A 260 13.73 -4.05 10.48
C GLY A 260 14.84 -4.46 11.47
N CYS A 261 16.12 -4.30 11.12
CA CYS A 261 17.24 -4.74 11.95
C CYS A 261 17.58 -3.74 13.06
N ASN A 262 17.71 -4.23 14.29
CA ASN A 262 18.11 -3.38 15.43
C ASN A 262 19.49 -2.75 15.27
N SER A 263 20.39 -3.35 14.50
CA SER A 263 21.72 -2.80 14.23
C SER A 263 21.71 -1.55 13.36
N GLY A 264 20.60 -1.21 12.69
CA GLY A 264 20.43 0.06 11.97
C GLY A 264 20.30 1.26 12.92
N GLY A 265 19.76 1.06 14.13
CA GLY A 265 19.67 2.10 15.16
C GLY A 265 18.46 3.03 15.03
N HIS A 266 17.74 3.02 13.91
CA HIS A 266 16.62 3.92 13.66
C HIS A 266 15.23 3.33 13.97
N ILE A 267 15.17 2.10 14.48
CA ILE A 267 13.88 1.47 14.85
C ILE A 267 13.18 2.26 15.96
N ILE A 268 13.93 2.73 16.96
CA ILE A 268 13.40 3.53 18.07
C ILE A 268 12.92 4.87 17.53
N LYS A 269 13.74 5.57 16.74
CA LYS A 269 13.34 6.83 16.09
C LYS A 269 12.06 6.68 15.29
N ARG A 270 11.94 5.63 14.45
CA ARG A 270 10.73 5.33 13.68
C ARG A 270 9.52 5.14 14.58
N HIS A 271 9.69 4.40 15.67
CA HIS A 271 8.64 4.20 16.66
C HIS A 271 8.20 5.53 17.25
N ASP A 272 9.15 6.36 17.72
CA ASP A 272 8.88 7.65 18.35
C ASP A 272 8.22 8.64 17.40
N ASP A 273 8.61 8.67 16.14
CA ASP A 273 7.98 9.48 15.08
C ASP A 273 6.51 9.07 14.89
N VAL A 274 6.21 7.78 14.89
CA VAL A 274 4.82 7.28 14.84
C VAL A 274 4.04 7.64 16.09
N VAL A 275 4.63 7.46 17.29
CA VAL A 275 4.02 7.84 18.57
C VAL A 275 3.72 9.34 18.60
N MET A 276 4.61 10.17 18.05
CA MET A 276 4.39 11.62 17.93
C MET A 276 3.15 11.93 17.08
N GLN A 277 2.99 11.32 15.89
CA GLN A 277 1.79 11.51 15.08
C GLN A 277 0.52 11.02 15.80
N LEU A 278 0.59 9.89 16.49
CA LEU A 278 -0.54 9.36 17.25
C LEU A 278 -0.86 10.21 18.50
N THR A 279 0.11 10.92 19.06
CA THR A 279 -0.12 11.91 20.13
C THR A 279 -1.00 13.05 19.65
N GLU A 280 -0.73 13.57 18.46
CA GLU A 280 -1.60 14.58 17.84
C GLU A 280 -3.01 14.04 17.57
N VAL A 281 -3.10 12.82 17.02
CA VAL A 281 -4.39 12.12 16.86
C VAL A 281 -5.15 12.04 18.19
N ALA A 282 -4.47 11.67 19.27
CA ALA A 282 -5.08 11.54 20.60
C ALA A 282 -5.59 12.91 21.13
N ARG A 283 -4.89 14.01 20.82
CA ARG A 283 -5.33 15.38 21.17
C ARG A 283 -6.64 15.78 20.49
N HIS A 284 -6.87 15.29 19.26
CA HIS A 284 -8.15 15.51 18.57
C HIS A 284 -9.27 14.59 19.07
N LEU A 285 -8.92 13.41 19.60
CA LEU A 285 -9.91 12.43 20.07
C LEU A 285 -10.32 12.61 21.52
N GLY A 286 -9.56 13.37 22.31
CA GLY A 286 -9.82 13.52 23.72
C GLY A 286 -8.93 14.52 24.44
N THR A 287 -8.93 14.43 25.75
CA THR A 287 -8.19 15.31 26.65
C THR A 287 -7.19 14.54 27.50
N ALA A 288 -6.36 15.27 28.26
CA ALA A 288 -5.37 14.68 29.18
C ALA A 288 -4.44 13.67 28.51
N VAL A 289 -3.90 14.04 27.33
CA VAL A 289 -2.97 13.19 26.60
C VAL A 289 -1.63 13.16 27.33
N ILE A 290 -1.19 11.96 27.71
CA ILE A 290 0.06 11.70 28.43
C ILE A 290 0.88 10.74 27.58
N ARG A 291 2.12 11.12 27.28
CA ARG A 291 3.12 10.24 26.67
C ARG A 291 3.82 9.46 27.78
N GLU A 292 4.14 8.20 27.51
CA GLU A 292 4.86 7.31 28.42
C GLU A 292 4.29 7.36 29.87
N PRO A 293 3.01 7.01 30.08
CA PRO A 293 2.38 7.11 31.39
C PRO A 293 3.06 6.16 32.40
N ARG A 294 3.98 6.71 33.19
CA ARG A 294 4.77 5.97 34.15
C ARG A 294 3.89 5.46 35.32
N GLY A 295 4.24 4.29 35.83
CA GLY A 295 3.53 3.70 36.98
C GLY A 295 2.13 3.18 36.71
N LEU A 296 1.66 3.20 35.45
CA LEU A 296 0.33 2.71 35.09
C LEU A 296 0.24 1.19 35.16
N LEU A 297 1.31 0.49 34.79
CA LEU A 297 1.38 -0.97 34.84
C LEU A 297 2.08 -1.45 36.11
N ARG A 298 1.39 -2.24 36.93
CA ARG A 298 2.00 -2.84 38.10
C ARG A 298 3.12 -3.81 37.72
N GLY A 299 4.28 -3.66 38.36
CA GLY A 299 5.43 -4.57 38.14
C GLY A 299 6.20 -4.37 36.86
N TYR A 300 6.00 -3.27 36.12
CA TYR A 300 6.85 -2.88 35.01
C TYR A 300 8.02 -2.03 35.55
N GLY A 301 9.26 -2.48 35.20
CA GLY A 301 10.45 -1.66 35.37
C GLY A 301 10.45 -0.49 34.38
N GLN A 302 11.54 -0.25 33.72
CA GLN A 302 11.64 0.78 32.67
C GLN A 302 10.90 0.30 31.41
N GLY A 303 9.73 0.87 31.10
CA GLY A 303 8.96 0.62 29.89
C GLY A 303 7.47 0.48 30.19
N GLY A 304 6.69 1.49 29.85
CA GLY A 304 5.23 1.51 29.93
C GLY A 304 4.60 1.57 28.54
N PRO A 305 3.29 1.70 28.45
CA PRO A 305 2.61 2.01 27.21
C PRO A 305 3.00 3.40 26.71
N ASP A 306 2.90 3.62 25.43
CA ASP A 306 3.42 4.83 24.78
C ASP A 306 2.53 6.06 25.00
N LEU A 307 1.19 5.86 25.06
CA LEU A 307 0.21 6.94 25.16
C LEU A 307 -0.95 6.57 26.08
N MET A 308 -1.47 7.59 26.77
CA MET A 308 -2.74 7.53 27.45
C MET A 308 -3.53 8.82 27.19
N PHE A 309 -4.83 8.71 26.94
CA PHE A 309 -5.72 9.86 26.83
C PHE A 309 -7.13 9.51 27.28
N ARG A 310 -7.93 10.55 27.56
CA ARG A 310 -9.35 10.42 27.93
C ARG A 310 -10.20 10.86 26.74
N PRO A 311 -11.00 9.98 26.11
CA PRO A 311 -11.94 10.38 25.07
C PRO A 311 -12.94 11.42 25.58
N ALA A 312 -13.34 12.37 24.73
CA ALA A 312 -14.24 13.47 25.11
C ALA A 312 -15.55 12.98 25.74
N ASN A 313 -16.09 11.85 25.26
CA ASN A 313 -17.38 11.31 25.67
C ASN A 313 -17.26 10.03 26.54
N SER A 314 -16.15 9.86 27.27
CA SER A 314 -15.92 8.66 28.07
C SER A 314 -15.24 8.95 29.39
N ASN A 315 -15.68 8.28 30.46
CA ASN A 315 -14.99 8.30 31.73
C ASN A 315 -13.79 7.31 31.77
N ARG A 316 -13.66 6.44 30.79
CA ARG A 316 -12.57 5.49 30.69
C ARG A 316 -11.38 6.09 29.96
N LYS A 317 -10.18 5.84 30.43
CA LYS A 317 -8.95 6.23 29.74
C LYS A 317 -8.60 5.19 28.69
N ILE A 318 -8.15 5.61 27.53
CA ILE A 318 -7.57 4.73 26.51
C ILE A 318 -6.06 4.75 26.69
N VAL A 319 -5.48 3.57 26.80
CA VAL A 319 -4.05 3.35 26.94
C VAL A 319 -3.57 2.65 25.68
N ILE A 320 -2.59 3.23 25.01
CA ILE A 320 -2.07 2.76 23.73
C ILE A 320 -0.62 2.33 23.88
N ASP A 321 -0.32 1.16 23.35
CA ASP A 321 1.02 0.64 23.19
C ASP A 321 1.26 0.41 21.68
N VAL A 322 2.22 1.12 21.12
CA VAL A 322 2.50 1.17 19.68
C VAL A 322 3.55 0.11 19.32
N ALA A 323 3.43 -0.49 18.14
CA ALA A 323 4.52 -1.24 17.56
C ALA A 323 4.56 -1.06 16.04
N VAL A 324 5.77 -0.93 15.51
CA VAL A 324 6.03 -1.06 14.08
C VAL A 324 6.73 -2.39 13.85
N ALA A 325 5.96 -3.38 13.39
CA ALA A 325 6.47 -4.72 13.12
C ALA A 325 7.34 -4.73 11.87
N SER A 326 8.41 -5.53 11.90
CA SER A 326 9.22 -5.76 10.71
C SER A 326 8.40 -6.39 9.59
N SER A 327 8.84 -6.18 8.36
CA SER A 327 8.31 -6.81 7.15
C SER A 327 8.48 -8.33 7.14
N VAL A 328 8.09 -8.95 6.03
CA VAL A 328 8.26 -10.37 5.76
C VAL A 328 9.70 -10.81 6.01
N GLN A 329 9.92 -11.72 6.93
CA GLN A 329 11.26 -12.19 7.31
C GLN A 329 11.27 -13.66 7.73
N GLY A 330 12.40 -14.33 7.52
CA GLY A 330 12.75 -15.59 8.14
C GLY A 330 12.09 -16.82 7.52
N ARG A 331 11.99 -17.88 8.31
CA ARG A 331 11.42 -19.18 7.92
C ARG A 331 9.87 -19.13 7.89
N ASN A 332 9.24 -20.07 7.20
CA ASN A 332 7.78 -20.18 7.07
C ASN A 332 7.10 -19.01 6.33
N LEU A 333 7.65 -18.62 5.20
CA LEU A 333 7.13 -17.54 4.34
C LEU A 333 5.70 -17.78 3.88
N GLU A 334 5.31 -19.04 3.64
CA GLU A 334 3.93 -19.43 3.28
C GLU A 334 2.91 -18.98 4.33
N ARG A 335 3.25 -19.13 5.64
CA ARG A 335 2.38 -18.67 6.73
C ARG A 335 2.27 -17.15 6.80
N GLN A 336 3.24 -16.45 6.20
CA GLN A 336 3.27 -14.99 6.12
C GLN A 336 2.55 -14.45 4.86
N ALA A 337 2.10 -15.31 3.96
CA ALA A 337 1.33 -14.93 2.78
C ALA A 337 -0.11 -14.48 3.11
N LYS A 338 -0.27 -13.73 4.21
CA LYS A 338 -1.51 -13.08 4.63
C LYS A 338 -1.20 -11.64 5.04
N PRO A 339 -2.10 -10.67 4.76
CA PRO A 339 -1.90 -9.29 5.19
C PRO A 339 -1.77 -9.16 6.71
N LEU A 340 -0.89 -8.27 7.17
CA LEU A 340 -0.75 -7.87 8.57
C LEU A 340 -0.36 -8.99 9.57
N VAL A 341 0.15 -10.13 9.12
CA VAL A 341 0.50 -11.25 10.03
C VAL A 341 1.45 -10.81 11.14
N LYS A 342 2.51 -10.08 10.80
CA LYS A 342 3.50 -9.60 11.78
C LYS A 342 2.93 -8.54 12.71
N ALA A 343 2.16 -7.59 12.18
CA ALA A 343 1.51 -6.56 12.98
C ALA A 343 0.47 -7.16 13.94
N LYS A 344 -0.30 -8.15 13.47
CA LYS A 344 -1.26 -8.88 14.31
C LYS A 344 -0.54 -9.64 15.43
N ALA A 345 0.51 -10.39 15.12
CA ALA A 345 1.29 -11.11 16.13
C ALA A 345 1.90 -10.16 17.18
N ALA A 346 2.37 -8.98 16.77
CA ALA A 346 2.85 -7.96 17.68
C ALA A 346 1.72 -7.41 18.57
N ALA A 347 0.53 -7.17 18.01
CA ALA A 347 -0.64 -6.73 18.76
C ALA A 347 -1.08 -7.77 19.78
N ASP A 348 -1.18 -9.04 19.40
CA ASP A 348 -1.57 -10.14 20.28
C ASP A 348 -0.57 -10.33 21.42
N ARG A 349 0.74 -10.17 21.15
CA ARG A 349 1.78 -10.22 22.19
C ARG A 349 1.62 -9.07 23.18
N LYS A 350 1.57 -7.82 22.71
CA LYS A 350 1.39 -6.64 23.57
C LYS A 350 0.11 -6.71 24.38
N TRP A 351 -0.98 -7.21 23.77
CA TRP A 351 -2.24 -7.39 24.48
C TRP A 351 -2.12 -8.41 25.61
N ARG A 352 -1.54 -9.58 25.38
CA ARG A 352 -1.32 -10.60 26.41
C ARG A 352 -0.42 -10.11 27.55
N GLU A 353 0.64 -9.36 27.22
CA GLU A 353 1.57 -8.83 28.20
C GLU A 353 0.96 -7.76 29.11
N ASN A 354 0.08 -6.92 28.57
CA ASN A 354 -0.36 -5.69 29.23
C ASN A 354 -1.81 -5.69 29.70
N HIS A 355 -2.71 -6.42 29.04
CA HIS A 355 -4.15 -6.35 29.32
C HIS A 355 -4.51 -6.63 30.79
N PHE A 356 -3.96 -7.67 31.38
CA PHE A 356 -4.26 -8.06 32.79
C PHE A 356 -3.66 -7.12 33.85
N ARG A 357 -2.71 -6.28 33.42
CA ARG A 357 -2.03 -5.32 34.31
C ARG A 357 -2.70 -3.96 34.33
N MET A 358 -3.69 -3.75 33.43
CA MET A 358 -4.39 -2.47 33.32
C MET A 358 -5.33 -2.22 34.51
N PRO A 359 -5.39 -0.99 35.01
CA PRO A 359 -6.44 -0.58 35.95
C PRO A 359 -7.83 -0.74 35.29
N ARG A 360 -8.85 -1.09 36.12
CA ARG A 360 -10.21 -1.34 35.62
C ARG A 360 -10.86 -0.18 34.88
N HIS A 361 -10.42 1.05 35.10
CA HIS A 361 -10.90 2.27 34.45
C HIS A 361 -10.15 2.59 33.14
N CYS A 362 -9.23 1.73 32.73
CA CYS A 362 -8.45 1.90 31.52
C CYS A 362 -8.80 0.83 30.46
N ASP A 363 -8.85 1.24 29.20
CA ASP A 363 -8.97 0.36 28.03
C ASP A 363 -7.63 0.28 27.30
N PHE A 364 -7.04 -0.89 27.28
CA PHE A 364 -5.78 -1.11 26.56
C PHE A 364 -6.00 -1.36 25.07
N LYS A 365 -5.19 -0.72 24.23
CA LYS A 365 -5.18 -0.89 22.77
C LYS A 365 -3.74 -1.08 22.27
N ALA A 366 -3.47 -2.22 21.66
CA ALA A 366 -2.24 -2.44 20.91
C ALA A 366 -2.42 -1.88 19.48
N VAL A 367 -1.83 -0.73 19.21
CA VAL A 367 -1.89 -0.05 17.90
C VAL A 367 -0.65 -0.42 17.11
N THR A 368 -0.80 -1.28 16.12
CA THR A 368 0.35 -1.85 15.41
C THR A 368 0.34 -1.55 13.92
N PHE A 369 1.53 -1.38 13.38
CA PHE A 369 1.81 -1.10 11.99
C PHE A 369 2.82 -2.10 11.45
N GLN A 370 2.88 -2.24 10.13
CA GLN A 370 4.01 -2.89 9.44
C GLN A 370 5.01 -1.84 8.95
N ALA A 371 6.26 -2.24 8.80
CA ALA A 371 7.31 -1.37 8.26
C ALA A 371 7.02 -0.87 6.83
N THR A 372 6.14 -1.53 6.11
CA THR A 372 5.60 -1.10 4.80
C THR A 372 4.43 -0.11 4.90
N GLY A 373 4.01 0.27 6.10
CA GLY A 373 2.88 1.19 6.33
C GLY A 373 1.53 0.50 6.55
N GLY A 374 1.46 -0.83 6.47
CA GLY A 374 0.22 -1.57 6.76
C GLY A 374 -0.29 -1.32 8.19
N MET A 375 -1.61 -1.11 8.35
CA MET A 375 -2.24 -0.69 9.60
C MET A 375 -3.13 -1.78 10.18
N SER A 376 -2.95 -2.15 11.45
CA SER A 376 -3.86 -3.04 12.17
C SER A 376 -5.28 -2.47 12.27
N ALA A 377 -6.25 -3.34 12.58
CA ALA A 377 -7.64 -2.91 12.76
C ALA A 377 -7.77 -1.83 13.84
N GLN A 378 -7.02 -1.93 14.94
CA GLN A 378 -7.00 -0.95 16.02
C GLN A 378 -6.45 0.41 15.55
N ALA A 379 -5.35 0.41 14.75
CA ALA A 379 -4.82 1.62 14.15
C ALA A 379 -5.84 2.30 13.22
N GLN A 380 -6.48 1.51 12.35
CA GLN A 380 -7.52 2.01 11.46
C GLN A 380 -8.73 2.55 12.23
N GLN A 381 -9.18 1.86 13.28
CA GLN A 381 -10.29 2.32 14.12
C GLN A 381 -9.98 3.62 14.83
N MET A 382 -8.75 3.79 15.33
CA MET A 382 -8.33 5.04 15.95
C MET A 382 -8.39 6.20 14.96
N LEU A 383 -7.81 6.05 13.78
CA LEU A 383 -7.83 7.08 12.74
C LEU A 383 -9.26 7.34 12.20
N LYS A 384 -10.10 6.31 12.12
CA LYS A 384 -11.52 6.46 11.69
C LYS A 384 -12.37 7.28 12.66
N ARG A 385 -11.96 7.43 13.91
CA ARG A 385 -12.66 8.27 14.91
C ARG A 385 -12.35 9.76 14.76
N LEU A 386 -11.33 10.12 14.01
CA LEU A 386 -11.03 11.52 13.72
C LEU A 386 -12.19 12.17 12.94
N PRO A 387 -12.49 13.45 13.24
CA PRO A 387 -13.49 14.20 12.50
C PRO A 387 -13.22 14.18 11.00
N GLN A 388 -14.27 14.11 10.21
CA GLN A 388 -14.20 14.34 8.76
C GLN A 388 -14.41 15.84 8.42
N GLU A 389 -14.25 16.67 9.41
CA GLU A 389 -14.27 18.12 9.25
C GLU A 389 -13.09 18.58 8.42
N ARG A 390 -13.31 19.66 7.68
CA ARG A 390 -12.30 20.26 6.84
C ARG A 390 -11.16 20.80 7.69
N LEU A 391 -9.94 20.47 7.30
CA LEU A 391 -8.73 20.98 7.96
C LEU A 391 -8.73 22.52 8.02
N PRO A 392 -8.19 23.13 9.09
CA PRO A 392 -7.89 24.54 9.13
C PRO A 392 -6.96 24.94 7.97
N GLU A 393 -7.05 26.20 7.53
CA GLU A 393 -6.33 26.65 6.34
C GLU A 393 -4.81 26.47 6.44
N HIS A 394 -4.24 26.74 7.62
CA HIS A 394 -2.80 26.56 7.86
C HIS A 394 -2.32 25.10 7.70
N LEU A 395 -3.17 24.11 7.99
CA LEU A 395 -2.85 22.69 7.75
C LEU A 395 -3.15 22.26 6.31
N ARG A 396 -4.08 22.94 5.63
CA ARG A 396 -4.40 22.64 4.21
C ARG A 396 -3.29 23.03 3.26
N VAL A 397 -2.53 24.05 3.56
CA VAL A 397 -1.36 24.48 2.76
C VAL A 397 -0.28 23.40 2.76
N GLU A 398 -0.24 22.55 3.78
CA GLU A 398 0.71 21.43 3.88
C GLU A 398 0.23 20.15 3.21
N THR A 399 -0.98 20.12 2.63
CA THR A 399 -1.60 18.86 2.21
C THR A 399 -2.06 18.87 0.77
N HIS A 400 -2.11 17.69 0.18
CA HIS A 400 -2.75 17.42 -1.07
C HIS A 400 -4.28 17.66 -0.97
N TYR A 401 -4.94 18.04 -2.08
CA TYR A 401 -6.40 18.23 -2.12
C TYR A 401 -7.21 17.00 -1.65
N GLU A 402 -6.64 15.78 -1.74
CA GLU A 402 -7.25 14.54 -1.24
C GLU A 402 -7.13 14.36 0.29
N THR A 403 -6.29 15.16 0.95
CA THR A 403 -6.09 15.11 2.40
C THR A 403 -6.77 16.29 3.11
N CYS A 404 -8.00 16.59 2.70
CA CYS A 404 -8.73 17.76 3.16
C CYS A 404 -9.34 17.64 4.57
N ASP A 405 -9.33 16.46 5.17
CA ASP A 405 -9.85 16.19 6.52
C ASP A 405 -8.77 15.66 7.46
N TYR A 406 -9.00 15.77 8.77
CA TYR A 406 -8.07 15.31 9.81
C TYR A 406 -7.69 13.83 9.67
N ARG A 407 -8.63 12.99 9.29
CA ARG A 407 -8.39 11.56 9.14
C ARG A 407 -7.41 11.27 8.02
N SER A 408 -7.65 11.85 6.84
CA SER A 408 -6.76 11.69 5.68
C SER A 408 -5.36 12.24 5.98
N PHE A 409 -5.30 13.43 6.61
CA PHE A 409 -4.06 14.08 7.01
C PHE A 409 -3.20 13.18 7.91
N TYR A 410 -3.72 12.72 9.04
CA TYR A 410 -2.95 11.89 9.97
C TYR A 410 -2.68 10.49 9.44
N THR A 411 -3.57 9.94 8.61
CA THR A 411 -3.31 8.67 7.93
C THR A 411 -2.06 8.75 7.05
N VAL A 412 -1.92 9.83 6.28
CA VAL A 412 -0.74 10.07 5.44
C VAL A 412 0.49 10.39 6.29
N ALA A 413 0.37 11.26 7.31
CA ALA A 413 1.48 11.63 8.18
C ALA A 413 2.11 10.40 8.89
N VAL A 414 1.27 9.50 9.42
CA VAL A 414 1.75 8.25 10.02
C VAL A 414 2.43 7.36 8.99
N ALA A 415 1.86 7.24 7.78
CA ALA A 415 2.45 6.42 6.73
C ALA A 415 3.81 6.96 6.26
N VAL A 416 3.98 8.29 6.15
CA VAL A 416 5.27 8.94 5.84
C VAL A 416 6.29 8.72 6.94
N ALA A 417 5.91 8.85 8.21
CA ALA A 417 6.80 8.59 9.35
C ALA A 417 7.34 7.15 9.33
N ILE A 418 6.46 6.18 9.04
CA ILE A 418 6.88 4.77 8.91
C ILE A 418 7.79 4.57 7.71
N ALA A 419 7.45 5.11 6.55
CA ALA A 419 8.22 4.94 5.30
C ALA A 419 9.63 5.54 5.46
N ARG A 420 9.72 6.78 5.95
CA ARG A 420 10.99 7.47 6.20
C ARG A 420 11.87 6.71 7.21
N GLY A 421 11.32 6.39 8.38
CA GLY A 421 12.10 5.68 9.40
C GLY A 421 12.50 4.26 9.00
N THR A 422 11.75 3.62 8.10
CA THR A 422 12.12 2.33 7.50
C THR A 422 13.31 2.47 6.56
N ALA A 423 13.31 3.50 5.71
CA ALA A 423 14.41 3.78 4.81
C ALA A 423 15.67 4.24 5.54
N GLU A 424 15.55 5.14 6.52
CA GLU A 424 16.66 5.56 7.38
C GLU A 424 17.36 4.36 8.03
N ASN A 425 16.58 3.43 8.62
CA ASN A 425 17.14 2.22 9.23
C ASN A 425 17.89 1.34 8.23
N PHE A 426 17.34 1.21 7.04
CA PHE A 426 17.92 0.44 5.96
C PHE A 426 19.25 1.04 5.49
N LEU A 427 19.29 2.33 5.22
CA LEU A 427 20.47 3.05 4.75
C LEU A 427 21.58 3.06 5.80
N GLU A 428 21.25 3.36 7.06
CA GLU A 428 22.25 3.37 8.14
C GLU A 428 22.88 1.99 8.33
N LEU A 429 22.08 0.92 8.28
CA LEU A 429 22.64 -0.44 8.34
C LEU A 429 23.58 -0.71 7.17
N ALA A 430 23.23 -0.29 5.94
CA ALA A 430 24.08 -0.44 4.77
C ALA A 430 25.43 0.31 4.95
N TYR A 431 25.37 1.55 5.45
CA TYR A 431 26.60 2.32 5.75
C TYR A 431 27.46 1.65 6.83
N ARG A 432 26.86 1.12 7.90
CA ARG A 432 27.59 0.39 8.95
C ARG A 432 28.26 -0.87 8.41
N ILE A 433 27.57 -1.64 7.58
CA ILE A 433 28.14 -2.82 6.92
C ILE A 433 29.32 -2.42 6.05
N LYS A 434 29.21 -1.32 5.28
CA LYS A 434 30.30 -0.81 4.45
C LYS A 434 31.53 -0.42 5.27
N ARG A 435 31.35 0.33 6.36
CA ARG A 435 32.45 0.76 7.25
C ARG A 435 33.18 -0.41 7.91
N ASN A 436 32.46 -1.46 8.25
CA ASN A 436 33.04 -2.62 8.96
C ASN A 436 33.63 -3.69 8.02
N LYS A 437 33.66 -3.44 6.70
CA LYS A 437 34.36 -4.36 5.78
C LYS A 437 35.86 -4.20 5.94
N PRO A 438 36.64 -5.34 6.08
CA PRO A 438 38.09 -5.30 5.99
C PRO A 438 38.50 -4.72 4.63
N GLY A 439 39.22 -3.61 4.61
CA GLY A 439 39.67 -2.91 3.40
C GLY A 439 38.78 -1.81 2.87
N GLY A 440 37.70 -1.45 3.59
CA GLY A 440 36.83 -0.33 3.22
C GLY A 440 37.42 1.02 3.60
N VAL A 441 38.43 1.50 2.87
CA VAL A 441 38.82 2.91 2.89
C VAL A 441 37.71 3.69 2.18
N LEU A 442 37.12 4.66 2.88
CA LEU A 442 36.25 5.65 2.28
C LEU A 442 37.08 6.44 1.24
N GLN A 443 36.90 6.17 -0.03
CA GLN A 443 37.21 7.19 -1.05
C GLN A 443 36.02 8.17 -0.99
N GLU A 444 36.29 9.36 -0.47
CA GLU A 444 35.41 10.52 -0.49
C GLU A 444 35.04 10.95 -1.91
#